data_b9fe7f774b5525033c5dac9104a89a70
#
_entry.id   b9fe7f774b5525033c5dac9104a89a70
#
_cell.length_a   1.000
_cell.length_b   1.000
_cell.length_c   1.000
_cell.angle_alpha   90.00
_cell.angle_beta   90.00
_cell.angle_gamma   90.00
#
_symmetry.space_group_name_H-M   'P 1'
#
loop_
_entity.id
_entity.type
_entity.pdbx_description
1 polymer ?
#
loop_
_entity_poly.entity_id
_entity_poly.type
_entity_poly.pdbx_seq_one_letter_code
_entity_poly.pdbx_strand_id
1 'polypeptide(L)'
;MRLCGRTLIYCLLTGDKSLIIGGAIPTKKRTEREMAMELNYEKDNKERIPYAHYLEEYKKIDPKEAAQRCQVPYDEETGQFHIRLMGYAYLVSFPDFEVKKEHEEEEGAFLLLTSIPARISVLRFLIQGQLVKSAGRFLTYREVPWGEVYFRQFEGRCLSRLKFGFGFQLDKFARGMEKLGAKKISMGDVAYEFEFINGLLVRFILWAGDEEFPPSSQILFADNFPYAYQAEDLAVVGDISITTLKILA
;
A
#
# COMPACT_ATOMS: atom_id res chain seq x y z
N MET A 1 34.07 21.08 19.49
CA MET A 1 33.83 22.40 20.12
C MET A 1 32.33 22.53 20.42
N ARG A 2 32.02 22.48 21.72
CA ARG A 2 30.94 23.04 22.54
C ARG A 2 29.49 22.70 22.12
N LEU A 3 28.76 21.83 22.86
CA LEU A 3 28.20 21.96 24.24
C LEU A 3 27.21 23.09 24.41
N CYS A 4 25.97 22.76 24.86
CA CYS A 4 25.41 23.18 26.17
C CYS A 4 23.90 22.89 26.13
N GLY A 5 23.24 22.18 26.92
CA GLY A 5 23.15 21.98 28.36
C GLY A 5 22.72 23.23 29.14
N ARG A 6 21.41 23.31 29.54
CA ARG A 6 21.03 24.18 30.66
C ARG A 6 19.84 23.61 31.44
N THR A 7 20.21 22.94 32.51
CA THR A 7 19.39 22.77 33.71
C THR A 7 19.45 24.09 34.47
N LEU A 8 18.33 24.66 34.86
CA LEU A 8 18.26 25.79 35.78
C LEU A 8 17.75 25.31 37.11
N ILE A 9 18.67 25.32 38.07
CA ILE A 9 18.45 25.12 39.50
C ILE A 9 17.96 26.45 40.06
N TYR A 10 16.80 26.44 40.73
CA TYR A 10 16.45 27.47 41.70
C TYR A 10 16.43 26.81 43.07
N CYS A 11 17.45 27.11 43.85
CA CYS A 11 17.50 26.87 45.28
C CYS A 11 17.80 28.19 45.94
N LEU A 12 16.92 28.70 46.80
CA LEU A 12 17.31 29.46 47.99
C LEU A 12 16.11 29.76 48.90
N LEU A 13 16.30 29.38 50.17
CA LEU A 13 15.77 29.94 51.38
C LEU A 13 14.36 29.51 51.82
N THR A 14 14.29 28.44 52.58
CA THR A 14 13.84 28.49 53.98
C THR A 14 14.16 27.12 54.63
N GLY A 15 14.79 27.15 55.77
CA GLY A 15 15.20 25.96 56.48
C GLY A 15 13.99 25.21 57.10
N ASP A 16 13.87 24.02 56.71
CA ASP A 16 13.26 22.98 57.55
C ASP A 16 13.78 21.60 57.14
N LYS A 17 14.39 20.88 58.09
CA LYS A 17 14.92 19.53 57.92
C LYS A 17 13.78 18.55 58.17
N SER A 18 13.03 18.22 57.13
CA SER A 18 12.21 17.01 57.17
C SER A 18 12.63 16.08 56.03
N LEU A 19 13.00 14.88 56.45
CA LEU A 19 13.41 13.75 55.64
C LEU A 19 12.30 13.42 54.62
N ILE A 20 12.50 13.74 53.35
CA ILE A 20 11.60 13.24 52.29
C ILE A 20 12.13 11.89 51.85
N ILE A 21 11.51 10.83 52.36
CA ILE A 21 11.59 9.47 51.84
C ILE A 21 11.12 9.52 50.40
N GLY A 22 11.98 9.10 49.47
CA GLY A 22 11.68 9.04 48.04
C GLY A 22 10.49 8.14 47.76
N GLY A 23 9.32 8.74 47.62
CA GLY A 23 8.16 8.10 47.02
C GLY A 23 8.33 8.01 45.51
N ALA A 24 8.61 6.83 44.98
CA ALA A 24 8.52 6.57 43.57
C ALA A 24 7.09 6.92 43.12
N ILE A 25 6.96 7.83 42.17
CA ILE A 25 5.68 8.13 41.49
C ILE A 25 5.23 6.80 40.86
N PRO A 26 4.08 6.23 41.23
CA PRO A 26 3.62 4.99 40.62
C PRO A 26 3.36 5.26 39.12
N THR A 27 4.19 4.74 38.25
CA THR A 27 3.89 4.63 36.84
C THR A 27 2.65 3.78 36.70
N LYS A 28 1.51 4.44 36.43
CA LYS A 28 0.24 3.77 36.21
C LYS A 28 0.44 2.78 35.08
N LYS A 29 0.45 1.48 35.38
CA LYS A 29 0.49 0.43 34.36
C LYS A 29 -0.76 0.63 33.49
N ARG A 30 -0.55 1.03 32.22
CA ARG A 30 -1.64 1.09 31.24
C ARG A 30 -2.27 -0.28 31.10
N THR A 31 -3.58 -0.33 31.07
CA THR A 31 -4.32 -1.57 30.87
C THR A 31 -4.18 -2.01 29.39
N GLU A 32 -4.23 -3.33 29.14
CA GLU A 32 -4.23 -3.87 27.77
C GLU A 32 -5.34 -3.26 26.89
N ARG A 33 -6.47 -2.91 27.52
CA ARG A 33 -7.60 -2.26 26.87
C ARG A 33 -7.29 -0.81 26.46
N GLU A 34 -6.55 -0.06 27.28
CA GLU A 34 -6.10 1.31 26.94
C GLU A 34 -5.08 1.29 25.82
N MET A 35 -4.14 0.32 25.81
CA MET A 35 -3.17 0.11 24.73
C MET A 35 -3.84 -0.35 23.43
N ALA A 36 -4.82 -1.26 23.50
CA ALA A 36 -5.58 -1.70 22.35
C ALA A 36 -6.43 -0.56 21.73
N MET A 37 -7.01 0.30 22.58
CA MET A 37 -7.79 1.46 22.12
C MET A 37 -6.89 2.53 21.46
N GLU A 38 -5.69 2.75 21.98
CA GLU A 38 -4.70 3.69 21.39
C GLU A 38 -4.15 3.17 20.07
N LEU A 39 -3.87 1.87 19.94
CA LEU A 39 -3.47 1.22 18.68
C LEU A 39 -4.56 1.30 17.61
N ASN A 40 -5.83 1.11 17.99
CA ASN A 40 -6.96 1.27 17.08
C ASN A 40 -7.13 2.72 16.63
N TYR A 41 -6.95 3.68 17.55
CA TYR A 41 -7.02 5.10 17.24
C TYR A 41 -5.92 5.54 16.23
N GLU A 42 -4.67 5.09 16.43
CA GLU A 42 -3.58 5.38 15.49
C GLU A 42 -3.81 4.76 14.10
N LYS A 43 -4.29 3.51 14.05
CA LYS A 43 -4.62 2.82 12.80
C LYS A 43 -5.76 3.54 12.08
N ASP A 44 -6.82 3.88 12.80
CA ASP A 44 -7.98 4.59 12.27
C ASP A 44 -7.57 5.96 11.70
N ASN A 45 -6.70 6.69 12.37
CA ASN A 45 -6.22 7.98 11.87
C ASN A 45 -5.31 7.84 10.62
N LYS A 46 -4.48 6.80 10.53
CA LYS A 46 -3.61 6.56 9.36
C LYS A 46 -4.38 6.18 8.10
N GLU A 47 -5.53 5.59 8.22
CA GLU A 47 -6.36 5.13 7.10
C GLU A 47 -7.56 6.06 6.86
N ARG A 48 -8.33 6.37 7.91
CA ARG A 48 -9.57 7.15 7.83
C ARG A 48 -9.36 8.60 7.38
N ILE A 49 -8.36 9.28 7.92
CA ILE A 49 -8.13 10.69 7.59
C ILE A 49 -7.70 10.85 6.12
N PRO A 50 -6.69 10.10 5.60
CA PRO A 50 -6.36 10.15 4.18
C PRO A 50 -7.54 9.76 3.27
N TYR A 51 -8.30 8.73 3.65
CA TYR A 51 -9.46 8.28 2.87
C TYR A 51 -10.52 9.37 2.75
N ALA A 52 -10.89 10.01 3.88
CA ALA A 52 -11.85 11.10 3.89
C ALA A 52 -11.36 12.31 3.05
N HIS A 53 -10.07 12.64 3.12
CA HIS A 53 -9.46 13.68 2.31
C HIS A 53 -9.60 13.38 0.80
N TYR A 54 -9.22 12.18 0.36
CA TYR A 54 -9.31 11.82 -1.05
C TYR A 54 -10.75 11.68 -1.55
N LEU A 55 -11.72 11.32 -0.70
CA LEU A 55 -13.13 11.37 -1.07
C LEU A 55 -13.61 12.80 -1.38
N GLU A 56 -13.18 13.78 -0.58
CA GLU A 56 -13.53 15.19 -0.83
C GLU A 56 -12.83 15.73 -2.10
N GLU A 57 -11.61 15.30 -2.40
CA GLU A 57 -10.94 15.66 -3.66
C GLU A 57 -11.60 14.97 -4.87
N TYR A 58 -12.05 13.72 -4.72
CA TYR A 58 -12.74 12.98 -5.77
C TYR A 58 -14.03 13.66 -6.22
N LYS A 59 -14.80 14.23 -5.31
CA LYS A 59 -16.05 14.97 -5.64
C LYS A 59 -15.81 16.20 -6.52
N LYS A 60 -14.57 16.71 -6.58
CA LYS A 60 -14.21 17.93 -7.32
C LYS A 60 -13.73 17.68 -8.74
N ILE A 61 -13.41 16.43 -9.11
CA ILE A 61 -12.91 16.12 -10.45
C ILE A 61 -14.05 16.18 -11.48
N ASP A 62 -13.70 16.41 -12.74
CA ASP A 62 -14.58 16.10 -13.86
C ASP A 62 -14.45 14.60 -14.19
N PRO A 63 -15.53 13.80 -14.08
CA PRO A 63 -15.43 12.36 -14.29
C PRO A 63 -15.08 11.99 -15.74
N LYS A 64 -15.47 12.80 -16.74
CA LYS A 64 -15.12 12.56 -18.15
C LYS A 64 -13.65 12.81 -18.42
N GLU A 65 -13.10 13.90 -17.89
CA GLU A 65 -11.65 14.18 -17.95
C GLU A 65 -10.84 13.09 -17.25
N ALA A 66 -11.29 12.65 -16.06
CA ALA A 66 -10.66 11.57 -15.33
C ALA A 66 -10.69 10.24 -16.12
N ALA A 67 -11.83 9.89 -16.71
CA ALA A 67 -12.01 8.71 -17.54
C ALA A 67 -11.04 8.72 -18.74
N GLN A 68 -10.96 9.86 -19.44
CA GLN A 68 -10.06 10.02 -20.58
C GLN A 68 -8.58 9.94 -20.17
N ARG A 69 -8.19 10.62 -19.11
CA ARG A 69 -6.81 10.67 -18.60
C ARG A 69 -6.33 9.32 -18.08
N CYS A 70 -7.19 8.60 -17.38
CA CYS A 70 -6.91 7.26 -16.83
C CYS A 70 -7.20 6.13 -17.83
N GLN A 71 -7.78 6.44 -19.00
CA GLN A 71 -8.23 5.47 -20.00
C GLN A 71 -9.12 4.37 -19.40
N VAL A 72 -10.04 4.77 -18.54
CA VAL A 72 -11.05 3.88 -17.93
C VAL A 72 -12.42 4.18 -18.51
N PRO A 73 -13.25 3.16 -18.78
CA PRO A 73 -14.62 3.39 -19.21
C PRO A 73 -15.43 4.11 -18.11
N TYR A 74 -16.22 5.08 -18.52
CA TYR A 74 -17.16 5.79 -17.64
C TYR A 74 -18.53 5.81 -18.31
N ASP A 75 -19.52 5.28 -17.62
CA ASP A 75 -20.91 5.32 -18.04
C ASP A 75 -21.56 6.59 -17.50
N GLU A 76 -21.93 7.51 -18.41
CA GLU A 76 -22.55 8.78 -18.06
C GLU A 76 -24.00 8.63 -17.55
N GLU A 77 -24.72 7.59 -17.98
CA GLU A 77 -26.11 7.37 -17.58
C GLU A 77 -26.20 6.90 -16.13
N THR A 78 -25.28 6.01 -15.74
CA THR A 78 -25.23 5.46 -14.37
C THR A 78 -24.26 6.21 -13.46
N GLY A 79 -23.38 7.06 -14.00
CA GLY A 79 -22.35 7.77 -13.25
C GLY A 79 -21.27 6.85 -12.69
N GLN A 80 -20.92 5.78 -13.41
CA GLN A 80 -20.01 4.73 -12.90
C GLN A 80 -18.75 4.58 -13.75
N PHE A 81 -17.58 4.42 -13.06
CA PHE A 81 -16.34 3.99 -13.67
C PHE A 81 -16.24 2.47 -13.62
N HIS A 82 -15.73 1.86 -14.72
CA HIS A 82 -15.39 0.45 -14.79
C HIS A 82 -13.90 0.27 -14.46
N ILE A 83 -13.59 -0.13 -13.24
CA ILE A 83 -12.22 -0.27 -12.74
C ILE A 83 -11.82 -1.75 -12.70
N ARG A 84 -10.68 -2.09 -13.31
CA ARG A 84 -10.04 -3.39 -13.08
C ARG A 84 -8.91 -3.20 -12.07
N LEU A 85 -8.97 -3.92 -10.96
CA LEU A 85 -7.93 -3.94 -9.93
C LEU A 85 -7.58 -5.37 -9.57
N MET A 86 -6.32 -5.75 -9.76
CA MET A 86 -5.82 -7.10 -9.42
C MET A 86 -6.69 -8.21 -10.03
N GLY A 87 -6.97 -8.12 -11.34
CA GLY A 87 -7.74 -9.11 -12.09
C GLY A 87 -9.26 -9.07 -11.88
N TYR A 88 -9.77 -8.26 -10.97
CA TYR A 88 -11.21 -8.16 -10.66
C TYR A 88 -11.81 -6.86 -11.18
N ALA A 89 -13.04 -6.96 -11.70
CA ALA A 89 -13.78 -5.83 -12.26
C ALA A 89 -14.76 -5.23 -11.22
N TYR A 90 -14.78 -3.90 -11.17
CA TYR A 90 -15.57 -3.12 -10.22
C TYR A 90 -16.29 -1.98 -10.90
N LEU A 91 -17.50 -1.68 -10.41
CA LEU A 91 -18.22 -0.46 -10.67
C LEU A 91 -17.98 0.52 -9.51
N VAL A 92 -17.51 1.72 -9.85
CA VAL A 92 -17.20 2.78 -8.87
C VAL A 92 -18.01 4.01 -9.19
N SER A 93 -18.94 4.39 -8.31
CA SER A 93 -19.83 5.53 -8.55
C SER A 93 -19.12 6.88 -8.39
N PHE A 94 -19.59 7.87 -9.14
CA PHE A 94 -19.25 9.28 -8.95
C PHE A 94 -20.55 10.03 -8.55
N PRO A 95 -20.54 10.94 -7.57
CA PRO A 95 -19.37 11.41 -6.80
C PRO A 95 -19.09 10.64 -5.49
N ASP A 96 -19.89 9.64 -5.12
CA ASP A 96 -19.90 9.08 -3.76
C ASP A 96 -18.88 7.95 -3.51
N PHE A 97 -18.20 7.48 -4.58
CA PHE A 97 -17.23 6.40 -4.52
C PHE A 97 -17.79 5.11 -3.91
N GLU A 98 -19.06 4.80 -4.20
CA GLU A 98 -19.62 3.49 -3.88
C GLU A 98 -18.98 2.43 -4.80
N VAL A 99 -18.54 1.33 -4.21
CA VAL A 99 -17.85 0.25 -4.93
C VAL A 99 -18.72 -0.99 -4.92
N LYS A 100 -18.94 -1.56 -6.10
CA LYS A 100 -19.64 -2.84 -6.31
C LYS A 100 -18.80 -3.74 -7.21
N LYS A 101 -19.05 -5.05 -7.16
CA LYS A 101 -18.53 -5.96 -8.19
C LYS A 101 -19.24 -5.65 -9.50
N GLU A 102 -18.53 -5.74 -10.61
CA GLU A 102 -19.15 -5.65 -11.94
C GLU A 102 -19.92 -6.95 -12.25
N HIS A 103 -19.40 -8.09 -11.75
CA HIS A 103 -20.03 -9.40 -11.87
C HIS A 103 -20.33 -9.96 -10.47
N GLU A 104 -21.58 -9.90 -10.06
CA GLU A 104 -22.03 -10.28 -8.71
C GLU A 104 -21.65 -11.71 -8.30
N GLU A 105 -21.75 -12.66 -9.25
CA GLU A 105 -21.50 -14.09 -9.03
C GLU A 105 -20.00 -14.43 -8.91
N GLU A 106 -19.10 -13.49 -9.21
CA GLU A 106 -17.66 -13.75 -9.21
C GLU A 106 -17.13 -13.88 -7.79
N GLU A 107 -16.41 -14.98 -7.53
CA GLU A 107 -15.71 -15.23 -6.25
C GLU A 107 -14.25 -14.84 -6.37
N GLY A 108 -13.64 -14.34 -5.26
CA GLY A 108 -12.22 -14.01 -5.26
C GLY A 108 -11.79 -12.96 -4.24
N ALA A 109 -10.62 -12.38 -4.48
CA ALA A 109 -9.99 -11.42 -3.58
C ALA A 109 -10.39 -9.97 -3.92
N PHE A 110 -11.65 -9.61 -3.71
CA PHE A 110 -12.20 -8.28 -4.01
C PHE A 110 -11.74 -7.22 -3.01
N LEU A 111 -10.45 -6.88 -3.00
CA LEU A 111 -9.86 -5.96 -2.01
C LEU A 111 -10.45 -4.54 -2.06
N LEU A 112 -10.93 -4.07 -3.21
CA LEU A 112 -11.52 -2.73 -3.29
C LEU A 112 -12.80 -2.58 -2.46
N LEU A 113 -13.49 -3.69 -2.17
CA LEU A 113 -14.68 -3.68 -1.30
C LEU A 113 -14.32 -3.49 0.19
N THR A 114 -13.17 -4.01 0.62
CA THR A 114 -12.85 -4.17 2.05
C THR A 114 -11.61 -3.42 2.53
N SER A 115 -10.70 -3.06 1.61
CA SER A 115 -9.39 -2.47 1.93
C SER A 115 -9.37 -0.96 1.71
N ILE A 116 -9.19 -0.19 2.78
CA ILE A 116 -9.03 1.27 2.68
C ILE A 116 -7.79 1.65 1.84
N PRO A 117 -6.62 1.03 1.97
CA PRO A 117 -5.48 1.28 1.08
C PRO A 117 -5.80 1.06 -0.41
N ALA A 118 -6.58 0.01 -0.75
CA ALA A 118 -7.00 -0.22 -2.13
C ALA A 118 -7.95 0.89 -2.64
N ARG A 119 -8.88 1.34 -1.80
CA ARG A 119 -9.78 2.46 -2.12
C ARG A 119 -9.00 3.76 -2.33
N ILE A 120 -8.04 4.08 -1.46
CA ILE A 120 -7.18 5.26 -1.61
C ILE A 120 -6.36 5.17 -2.90
N SER A 121 -5.83 3.99 -3.25
CA SER A 121 -5.07 3.79 -4.48
C SER A 121 -5.92 4.10 -5.73
N VAL A 122 -7.17 3.62 -5.78
CA VAL A 122 -8.09 3.91 -6.89
C VAL A 122 -8.51 5.38 -6.91
N LEU A 123 -8.81 5.99 -5.76
CA LEU A 123 -9.11 7.42 -5.65
C LEU A 123 -7.97 8.26 -6.20
N ARG A 124 -6.73 8.01 -5.78
CA ARG A 124 -5.55 8.74 -6.27
C ARG A 124 -5.34 8.55 -7.76
N PHE A 125 -5.57 7.35 -8.29
CA PHE A 125 -5.52 7.09 -9.73
C PHE A 125 -6.52 7.97 -10.49
N LEU A 126 -7.78 8.00 -10.06
CA LEU A 126 -8.82 8.81 -10.71
C LEU A 126 -8.66 10.32 -10.52
N ILE A 127 -8.11 10.77 -9.38
CA ILE A 127 -7.90 12.20 -9.09
C ILE A 127 -6.72 12.78 -9.88
N GLN A 128 -5.57 12.11 -9.88
CA GLN A 128 -4.32 12.69 -10.38
C GLN A 128 -3.53 11.79 -11.34
N GLY A 129 -3.87 10.49 -11.44
CA GLY A 129 -3.15 9.56 -12.28
C GLY A 129 -3.36 9.83 -13.77
N GLN A 130 -2.38 9.47 -14.58
CA GLN A 130 -2.45 9.50 -16.02
C GLN A 130 -1.96 8.16 -16.58
N LEU A 131 -2.79 7.50 -17.39
CA LEU A 131 -2.35 6.31 -18.10
C LEU A 131 -1.73 6.70 -19.44
N VAL A 132 -0.42 6.53 -19.55
CA VAL A 132 0.31 6.67 -20.81
C VAL A 132 0.66 5.29 -21.37
N LYS A 133 0.86 5.21 -22.69
CA LYS A 133 1.29 3.96 -23.30
C LYS A 133 2.70 3.60 -22.83
N SER A 134 2.86 2.39 -22.28
CA SER A 134 4.17 1.85 -21.90
C SER A 134 5.04 1.61 -23.14
N ALA A 135 6.34 1.90 -23.03
CA ALA A 135 7.34 1.53 -24.03
C ALA A 135 7.79 0.06 -23.89
N GLY A 136 7.20 -0.70 -22.94
CA GLY A 136 7.52 -2.10 -22.67
C GLY A 136 8.71 -2.32 -21.74
N ARG A 137 9.24 -1.24 -21.13
CA ARG A 137 10.29 -1.34 -20.12
C ARG A 137 9.68 -1.55 -18.74
N PHE A 138 10.47 -2.16 -17.85
CA PHE A 138 10.11 -2.32 -16.45
C PHE A 138 11.21 -1.72 -15.58
N LEU A 139 10.79 -0.96 -14.58
CA LEU A 139 11.63 -0.23 -13.64
C LEU A 139 11.66 -0.95 -12.30
N THR A 140 12.83 -1.00 -11.68
CA THR A 140 12.94 -1.29 -10.25
C THR A 140 12.38 -0.12 -9.45
N TYR A 141 12.04 -0.35 -8.19
CA TYR A 141 11.56 0.74 -7.32
C TYR A 141 12.57 1.90 -7.18
N ARG A 142 13.88 1.61 -7.24
CA ARG A 142 14.93 2.64 -7.16
C ARG A 142 15.02 3.54 -8.39
N GLU A 143 14.55 3.05 -9.55
CA GLU A 143 14.55 3.80 -10.81
C GLU A 143 13.35 4.72 -10.95
N VAL A 144 12.29 4.57 -10.13
CA VAL A 144 11.18 5.51 -10.15
C VAL A 144 11.57 6.83 -9.44
N PRO A 145 11.00 7.98 -9.84
CA PRO A 145 11.25 9.25 -9.15
C PRO A 145 11.03 9.12 -7.64
N TRP A 146 12.01 9.56 -6.83
CA TRP A 146 12.02 9.45 -5.36
C TRP A 146 12.12 8.02 -4.81
N GLY A 147 12.19 6.99 -5.63
CA GLY A 147 12.25 5.59 -5.22
C GLY A 147 13.43 5.28 -4.31
N GLU A 148 14.60 5.85 -4.57
CA GLU A 148 15.78 5.64 -3.71
C GLU A 148 15.56 6.14 -2.27
N VAL A 149 14.86 7.28 -2.09
CA VAL A 149 14.56 7.85 -0.77
C VAL A 149 13.66 6.92 0.06
N TYR A 150 12.67 6.31 -0.57
CA TYR A 150 11.70 5.44 0.09
C TYR A 150 12.05 3.95 0.03
N PHE A 151 13.18 3.58 -0.60
CA PHE A 151 13.54 2.18 -0.87
C PHE A 151 13.54 1.30 0.38
N ARG A 152 14.11 1.77 1.49
CA ARG A 152 14.18 0.99 2.73
C ARG A 152 12.80 0.58 3.24
N GLN A 153 11.80 1.46 3.13
CA GLN A 153 10.42 1.16 3.52
C GLN A 153 9.78 0.17 2.55
N PHE A 154 10.00 0.37 1.24
CA PHE A 154 9.53 -0.56 0.21
C PHE A 154 10.16 -1.94 0.36
N GLU A 155 11.47 -2.04 0.61
CA GLU A 155 12.18 -3.29 0.83
C GLU A 155 11.55 -4.08 1.99
N GLY A 156 11.35 -3.44 3.15
CA GLY A 156 10.74 -4.08 4.31
C GLY A 156 9.27 -4.46 4.08
N ARG A 157 8.50 -3.54 3.52
CA ARG A 157 7.05 -3.69 3.35
C ARG A 157 6.66 -4.62 2.20
N CYS A 158 7.42 -4.62 1.10
CA CYS A 158 7.09 -5.36 -0.12
C CYS A 158 8.05 -6.51 -0.38
N LEU A 159 9.35 -6.25 -0.62
CA LEU A 159 10.30 -7.30 -0.99
C LEU A 159 10.42 -8.36 0.11
N SER A 160 10.58 -7.96 1.37
CA SER A 160 10.70 -8.91 2.49
C SER A 160 9.42 -9.73 2.68
N ARG A 161 8.24 -9.12 2.54
CA ARG A 161 6.96 -9.84 2.64
C ARG A 161 6.77 -10.83 1.50
N LEU A 162 7.20 -10.48 0.29
CA LEU A 162 7.10 -11.34 -0.89
C LEU A 162 8.04 -12.55 -0.73
N LYS A 163 9.35 -12.31 -0.46
CA LYS A 163 10.34 -13.38 -0.35
C LYS A 163 10.05 -14.35 0.79
N PHE A 164 9.77 -13.85 2.00
CA PHE A 164 9.49 -14.73 3.15
C PHE A 164 8.08 -15.31 3.13
N GLY A 165 7.14 -14.71 2.39
CA GLY A 165 5.81 -15.24 2.23
C GLY A 165 5.72 -16.39 1.25
N PHE A 166 6.60 -16.43 0.25
CA PHE A 166 6.49 -17.37 -0.86
C PHE A 166 7.82 -18.02 -1.30
N GLY A 167 8.98 -17.46 -0.93
CA GLY A 167 10.28 -17.91 -1.45
C GLY A 167 10.70 -19.31 -1.03
N PHE A 168 10.08 -19.88 0.01
CA PHE A 168 10.21 -21.31 0.37
C PHE A 168 9.06 -22.17 -0.16
N GLN A 169 8.08 -21.58 -0.84
CA GLN A 169 6.87 -22.23 -1.33
C GLN A 169 6.49 -21.70 -2.71
N LEU A 170 7.40 -21.85 -3.69
CA LEU A 170 7.21 -21.32 -5.05
C LEU A 170 5.95 -21.85 -5.74
N ASP A 171 5.56 -23.10 -5.47
CA ASP A 171 4.31 -23.67 -5.99
C ASP A 171 3.06 -22.95 -5.46
N LYS A 172 3.11 -22.50 -4.20
CA LYS A 172 2.03 -21.71 -3.61
C LYS A 172 1.93 -20.34 -4.29
N PHE A 173 3.07 -19.71 -4.56
CA PHE A 173 3.14 -18.47 -5.32
C PHE A 173 2.56 -18.65 -6.72
N ALA A 174 3.00 -19.69 -7.44
CA ALA A 174 2.53 -19.99 -8.79
C ALA A 174 1.00 -20.18 -8.84
N ARG A 175 0.44 -21.01 -7.93
CA ARG A 175 -1.02 -21.22 -7.86
C ARG A 175 -1.79 -19.92 -7.63
N GLY A 176 -1.30 -19.04 -6.73
CA GLY A 176 -1.95 -17.75 -6.49
C GLY A 176 -1.91 -16.84 -7.72
N MET A 177 -0.78 -16.81 -8.42
CA MET A 177 -0.62 -16.03 -9.66
C MET A 177 -1.47 -16.58 -10.81
N GLU A 178 -1.60 -17.89 -10.93
CA GLU A 178 -2.47 -18.51 -11.93
C GLU A 178 -3.95 -18.21 -11.68
N LYS A 179 -4.39 -18.24 -10.41
CA LYS A 179 -5.75 -17.82 -10.05
C LYS A 179 -6.02 -16.33 -10.33
N LEU A 180 -4.98 -15.50 -10.24
CA LEU A 180 -5.04 -14.09 -10.62
C LEU A 180 -5.12 -13.88 -12.14
N GLY A 181 -4.90 -14.92 -12.94
CA GLY A 181 -4.78 -14.81 -14.40
C GLY A 181 -3.45 -14.18 -14.85
N ALA A 182 -2.43 -14.19 -13.99
CA ALA A 182 -1.13 -13.61 -14.28
C ALA A 182 -0.36 -14.40 -15.34
N LYS A 183 0.38 -13.70 -16.18
CA LYS A 183 1.22 -14.29 -17.24
C LYS A 183 2.56 -14.72 -16.67
N LYS A 184 2.91 -16.01 -16.77
CA LYS A 184 4.24 -16.51 -16.42
C LYS A 184 5.30 -15.95 -17.37
N ILE A 185 6.44 -15.53 -16.82
CA ILE A 185 7.59 -15.00 -17.56
C ILE A 185 8.88 -15.71 -17.15
N SER A 186 9.90 -15.67 -18.02
CA SER A 186 11.19 -16.35 -17.81
C SER A 186 12.17 -15.42 -17.08
N MET A 187 12.01 -15.29 -15.75
CA MET A 187 12.91 -14.51 -14.86
C MET A 187 12.98 -15.22 -13.50
N GLY A 188 14.14 -15.16 -12.83
CA GLY A 188 14.35 -15.83 -11.55
C GLY A 188 14.06 -17.31 -11.61
N ASP A 189 13.71 -17.93 -10.49
CA ASP A 189 13.24 -19.31 -10.43
C ASP A 189 11.74 -19.39 -10.80
N VAL A 190 10.98 -18.36 -10.41
CA VAL A 190 9.59 -18.17 -10.83
C VAL A 190 9.25 -16.69 -10.92
N ALA A 191 8.57 -16.30 -11.98
CA ALA A 191 8.12 -14.93 -12.16
C ALA A 191 6.81 -14.83 -12.93
N TYR A 192 6.03 -13.81 -12.59
CA TYR A 192 4.76 -13.51 -13.23
C TYR A 192 4.59 -12.01 -13.46
N GLU A 193 3.90 -11.70 -14.58
CA GLU A 193 3.45 -10.36 -14.94
C GLU A 193 1.92 -10.30 -14.82
N PHE A 194 1.41 -9.27 -14.18
CA PHE A 194 -0.03 -9.08 -13.97
C PHE A 194 -0.40 -7.60 -14.02
N GLU A 195 -1.67 -7.34 -14.30
CA GLU A 195 -2.24 -5.99 -14.24
C GLU A 195 -2.58 -5.65 -12.79
N PHE A 196 -2.04 -4.52 -12.29
CA PHE A 196 -2.44 -3.97 -11.01
C PHE A 196 -3.76 -3.21 -11.14
N ILE A 197 -3.82 -2.23 -12.03
CA ILE A 197 -5.00 -1.43 -12.33
C ILE A 197 -4.96 -0.98 -13.80
N ASN A 198 -6.04 -1.15 -14.52
CA ASN A 198 -6.31 -0.58 -15.86
C ASN A 198 -5.06 -0.30 -16.73
N GLY A 199 -4.31 -1.33 -17.12
CA GLY A 199 -3.13 -1.21 -18.00
C GLY A 199 -1.79 -0.93 -17.31
N LEU A 200 -1.75 -0.80 -15.99
CA LEU A 200 -0.50 -0.70 -15.22
C LEU A 200 -0.02 -2.10 -14.81
N LEU A 201 1.09 -2.55 -15.43
CA LEU A 201 1.61 -3.90 -15.26
C LEU A 201 2.72 -3.96 -14.20
N VAL A 202 2.68 -5.01 -13.38
CA VAL A 202 3.68 -5.32 -12.34
C VAL A 202 4.27 -6.69 -12.61
N ARG A 203 5.56 -6.87 -12.30
CA ARG A 203 6.22 -8.17 -12.30
C ARG A 203 6.68 -8.54 -10.91
N PHE A 204 6.33 -9.73 -10.47
CA PHE A 204 6.89 -10.34 -9.28
C PHE A 204 7.86 -11.45 -9.68
N ILE A 205 9.07 -11.41 -9.14
CA ILE A 205 10.16 -12.35 -9.41
C ILE A 205 10.61 -12.90 -8.07
N LEU A 206 10.76 -14.22 -7.99
CA LEU A 206 11.26 -14.92 -6.82
C LEU A 206 12.42 -15.84 -7.18
N TRP A 207 13.36 -15.90 -6.25
CA TRP A 207 14.41 -16.92 -6.18
C TRP A 207 14.19 -17.71 -4.90
N ALA A 208 14.21 -19.05 -5.04
CA ALA A 208 14.02 -19.97 -3.92
C ALA A 208 15.10 -19.77 -2.86
N GLY A 209 14.71 -19.91 -1.60
CA GLY A 209 15.65 -20.12 -0.52
C GLY A 209 15.95 -21.62 -0.35
N ASP A 210 17.14 -21.94 0.14
CA ASP A 210 17.59 -23.26 0.53
C ASP A 210 18.16 -23.27 1.96
N GLU A 211 18.87 -24.33 2.34
CA GLU A 211 19.47 -24.44 3.69
C GLU A 211 20.63 -23.46 3.92
N GLU A 212 21.29 -22.99 2.85
CA GLU A 212 22.46 -22.11 2.93
C GLU A 212 22.10 -20.64 2.66
N PHE A 213 21.13 -20.39 1.78
CA PHE A 213 20.76 -19.03 1.32
C PHE A 213 19.30 -18.71 1.54
N PRO A 214 18.99 -17.53 2.09
CA PRO A 214 17.62 -17.07 2.21
C PRO A 214 17.01 -16.78 0.82
N PRO A 215 15.69 -16.87 0.67
CA PRO A 215 15.02 -16.52 -0.57
C PRO A 215 15.21 -15.05 -0.93
N SER A 216 15.11 -14.73 -2.21
CA SER A 216 15.19 -13.37 -2.73
C SER A 216 13.95 -13.03 -3.56
N SER A 217 13.66 -11.74 -3.68
CA SER A 217 12.53 -11.25 -4.48
C SER A 217 12.84 -9.93 -5.15
N GLN A 218 12.19 -9.69 -6.29
CA GLN A 218 12.19 -8.42 -6.98
C GLN A 218 10.77 -8.08 -7.44
N ILE A 219 10.44 -6.80 -7.37
CA ILE A 219 9.20 -6.24 -7.91
C ILE A 219 9.59 -5.19 -8.95
N LEU A 220 9.04 -5.33 -10.15
CA LEU A 220 9.25 -4.39 -11.23
C LEU A 220 7.92 -3.77 -11.63
N PHE A 221 7.96 -2.49 -11.99
CA PHE A 221 6.81 -1.70 -12.42
C PHE A 221 6.99 -1.30 -13.88
N ALA A 222 5.94 -1.39 -14.69
CA ALA A 222 5.99 -0.88 -16.05
C ALA A 222 6.36 0.62 -16.06
N ASP A 223 7.04 1.06 -17.09
CA ASP A 223 7.61 2.42 -17.22
C ASP A 223 6.56 3.54 -17.28
N ASN A 224 5.28 3.19 -17.37
CA ASN A 224 4.16 4.13 -17.27
C ASN A 224 3.65 4.35 -15.82
N PHE A 225 4.09 3.58 -14.83
CA PHE A 225 3.68 3.76 -13.43
C PHE A 225 3.96 5.17 -12.89
N PRO A 226 5.13 5.82 -13.13
CA PRO A 226 5.41 7.14 -12.60
C PRO A 226 4.47 8.27 -13.07
N TYR A 227 3.69 8.04 -14.12
CA TYR A 227 2.66 8.99 -14.56
C TYR A 227 1.35 8.82 -13.80
N ALA A 228 1.13 7.65 -13.23
CA ALA A 228 -0.08 7.34 -12.48
C ALA A 228 0.09 7.47 -10.97
N TYR A 229 1.30 7.16 -10.46
CA TYR A 229 1.58 7.02 -9.03
C TYR A 229 2.95 7.57 -8.65
N GLN A 230 3.06 8.06 -7.42
CA GLN A 230 4.32 8.45 -6.80
C GLN A 230 5.00 7.25 -6.12
N ALA A 231 6.27 7.39 -5.71
CA ALA A 231 7.01 6.30 -5.07
C ALA A 231 6.31 5.72 -3.82
N GLU A 232 5.71 6.57 -2.99
CA GLU A 232 4.96 6.12 -1.81
C GLU A 232 3.78 5.22 -2.21
N ASP A 233 3.08 5.56 -3.30
CA ASP A 233 1.96 4.78 -3.81
C ASP A 233 2.40 3.40 -4.32
N LEU A 234 3.60 3.31 -4.93
CA LEU A 234 4.12 2.04 -5.42
C LEU A 234 4.40 1.04 -4.29
N ALA A 235 4.71 1.54 -3.09
CA ALA A 235 4.79 0.69 -1.91
C ALA A 235 3.40 0.15 -1.49
N VAL A 236 2.36 0.95 -1.68
CA VAL A 236 0.96 0.51 -1.46
C VAL A 236 0.52 -0.47 -2.56
N VAL A 237 0.88 -0.22 -3.82
CA VAL A 237 0.68 -1.15 -4.95
C VAL A 237 1.26 -2.52 -4.64
N GLY A 238 2.54 -2.58 -4.21
CA GLY A 238 3.19 -3.82 -3.81
C GLY A 238 2.47 -4.53 -2.65
N ASP A 239 2.05 -3.77 -1.65
CA ASP A 239 1.36 -4.29 -0.46
C ASP A 239 -0.02 -4.88 -0.79
N ILE A 240 -0.83 -4.18 -1.58
CA ILE A 240 -2.13 -4.66 -2.08
C ILE A 240 -1.93 -5.93 -2.89
N SER A 241 -0.95 -5.94 -3.81
CA SER A 241 -0.68 -7.08 -4.69
C SER A 241 -0.28 -8.32 -3.89
N ILE A 242 0.61 -8.18 -2.89
CA ILE A 242 1.02 -9.30 -2.02
C ILE A 242 -0.15 -9.78 -1.16
N THR A 243 -1.00 -8.87 -0.69
CA THR A 243 -2.17 -9.21 0.13
C THR A 243 -3.19 -9.99 -0.69
N THR A 244 -3.50 -9.54 -1.92
CA THR A 244 -4.36 -10.28 -2.86
C THR A 244 -3.81 -11.68 -3.11
N LEU A 245 -2.52 -11.78 -3.42
CA LEU A 245 -1.87 -13.05 -3.68
C LEU A 245 -1.93 -14.02 -2.48
N LYS A 246 -1.80 -13.52 -1.25
CA LYS A 246 -1.94 -14.34 -0.03
C LYS A 246 -3.35 -14.89 0.19
N ILE A 247 -4.37 -14.18 -0.28
CA ILE A 247 -5.76 -14.64 -0.22
C ILE A 247 -6.00 -15.75 -1.26
N LEU A 248 -5.40 -15.60 -2.45
CA LEU A 248 -5.58 -16.53 -3.57
C LEU A 248 -4.74 -17.81 -3.44
N ALA A 249 -3.60 -17.74 -2.77
CA ALA A 249 -2.64 -18.84 -2.63
C ALA A 249 -3.02 -19.84 -1.53
#